data_6ac98d6d15a10c04d683e53d5f88693d
#
_entry.id   6ac98d6d15a10c04d683e53d5f88693d
#
_cell.length_a   1.000
_cell.length_b   1.000
_cell.length_c   1.000
_cell.angle_alpha   90.00
_cell.angle_beta   90.00
_cell.angle_gamma   90.00
#
_symmetry.space_group_name_H-M   'P 1'
#
loop_
_entity.id
_entity.type
_entity.pdbx_description
1 polymer ?
#
loop_
_entity_poly.entity_id
_entity_poly.type
_entity_poly.pdbx_seq_one_letter_code
_entity_poly.pdbx_strand_id
1 'polypeptide(L)'
;MRVGLFGGTFDPPHLGHLVTAVNVRHVLKLDIVVLMVANDPWQKHGTREVASAVDRLAMVEAAIKGVDGLVAGDDEITRGGPSFTADTLIALSQRYLGAELFTIVGDDAAAKFGSWQRASEIAKLSILVVVDRPGSPLMPPSEFKWNRVEAPRLEVSSTDLRERFVDGRPLDYLVSNEVLKVIAERGLYGAEKYSAQKPGTKNYSAEKL
;
A
#
# COMPACT_ATOMS: atom_id res chain seq x y z
N MET A 1 -8.55 -17.69 -12.37
CA MET A 1 -7.53 -16.84 -11.71
C MET A 1 -8.23 -15.89 -10.77
N ARG A 2 -7.65 -15.62 -9.58
CA ARG A 2 -8.21 -14.72 -8.56
C ARG A 2 -7.19 -13.60 -8.31
N VAL A 3 -7.57 -12.36 -8.59
CA VAL A 3 -6.68 -11.19 -8.60
C VAL A 3 -7.16 -10.15 -7.59
N GLY A 4 -6.33 -9.82 -6.62
CA GLY A 4 -6.57 -8.75 -5.66
C GLY A 4 -6.04 -7.42 -6.17
N LEU A 5 -6.84 -6.37 -6.15
CA LEU A 5 -6.43 -4.98 -6.33
C LEU A 5 -6.29 -4.33 -4.96
N PHE A 6 -5.08 -3.95 -4.59
CA PHE A 6 -4.77 -3.19 -3.38
C PHE A 6 -4.19 -1.83 -3.79
N GLY A 7 -5.07 -0.86 -3.98
CA GLY A 7 -4.71 0.49 -4.37
C GLY A 7 -4.16 1.31 -3.21
N GLY A 8 -3.17 2.14 -3.48
CA GLY A 8 -2.61 3.00 -2.46
C GLY A 8 -1.71 4.11 -3.02
N THR A 9 -1.46 5.13 -2.19
CA THR A 9 -0.47 6.15 -2.52
C THR A 9 0.95 5.60 -2.35
N PHE A 10 1.18 4.75 -1.33
CA PHE A 10 2.47 4.13 -1.00
C PHE A 10 3.62 5.14 -0.90
N ASP A 11 3.49 6.11 -0.02
CA ASP A 11 4.38 7.27 0.09
C ASP A 11 5.00 7.44 1.50
N PRO A 12 5.92 6.55 1.94
CA PRO A 12 6.37 5.31 1.31
C PRO A 12 5.48 4.08 1.59
N PRO A 13 5.65 2.96 0.86
CA PRO A 13 5.14 1.66 1.28
C PRO A 13 5.82 1.21 2.58
N HIS A 14 5.09 0.45 3.41
CA HIS A 14 5.58 0.01 4.72
C HIS A 14 5.08 -1.39 5.07
N LEU A 15 5.62 -1.98 6.15
CA LEU A 15 5.28 -3.34 6.54
C LEU A 15 3.78 -3.56 6.76
N GLY A 16 3.03 -2.55 7.21
CA GLY A 16 1.58 -2.66 7.31
C GLY A 16 0.89 -2.97 6.00
N HIS A 17 1.34 -2.38 4.88
CA HIS A 17 0.82 -2.70 3.55
C HIS A 17 1.17 -4.14 3.15
N LEU A 18 2.42 -4.56 3.37
CA LEU A 18 2.90 -5.90 2.95
C LEU A 18 2.21 -7.00 3.76
N VAL A 19 2.11 -6.84 5.08
CA VAL A 19 1.42 -7.78 5.96
C VAL A 19 -0.06 -7.91 5.56
N THR A 20 -0.72 -6.81 5.27
CA THR A 20 -2.09 -6.81 4.73
C THR A 20 -2.16 -7.62 3.43
N ALA A 21 -1.32 -7.30 2.45
CA ALA A 21 -1.36 -7.94 1.13
C ALA A 21 -1.13 -9.46 1.20
N VAL A 22 -0.13 -9.93 1.95
CA VAL A 22 0.18 -11.36 2.06
C VAL A 22 -0.91 -12.14 2.81
N ASN A 23 -1.49 -11.55 3.88
CA ASN A 23 -2.55 -12.20 4.63
C ASN A 23 -3.85 -12.28 3.83
N VAL A 24 -4.27 -11.21 3.15
CA VAL A 24 -5.46 -11.23 2.28
C VAL A 24 -5.27 -12.23 1.16
N ARG A 25 -4.08 -12.26 0.52
CA ARG A 25 -3.76 -13.25 -0.50
C ARG A 25 -3.94 -14.67 0.01
N HIS A 26 -3.42 -14.97 1.19
CA HIS A 26 -3.51 -16.31 1.81
C HIS A 26 -4.96 -16.69 2.14
N VAL A 27 -5.68 -15.83 2.88
CA VAL A 27 -7.04 -16.11 3.37
C VAL A 27 -8.02 -16.30 2.22
N LEU A 28 -7.94 -15.44 1.21
CA LEU A 28 -8.83 -15.48 0.05
C LEU A 28 -8.30 -16.37 -1.09
N LYS A 29 -7.16 -17.04 -0.91
CA LYS A 29 -6.52 -17.88 -1.94
C LYS A 29 -6.39 -17.14 -3.27
N LEU A 30 -5.89 -15.90 -3.23
CA LEU A 30 -5.65 -15.13 -4.44
C LEU A 30 -4.37 -15.63 -5.12
N ASP A 31 -4.40 -15.72 -6.44
CA ASP A 31 -3.21 -16.04 -7.22
C ASP A 31 -2.18 -14.91 -7.09
N ILE A 32 -2.66 -13.67 -7.25
CA ILE A 32 -1.83 -12.48 -7.09
C ILE A 32 -2.58 -11.36 -6.35
N VAL A 33 -1.82 -10.46 -5.72
CA VAL A 33 -2.28 -9.16 -5.25
C VAL A 33 -1.46 -8.08 -5.96
N VAL A 34 -2.14 -7.22 -6.70
CA VAL A 34 -1.55 -6.07 -7.39
C VAL A 34 -1.59 -4.88 -6.42
N LEU A 35 -0.40 -4.43 -5.98
CA LEU A 35 -0.25 -3.18 -5.24
C LEU A 35 -0.24 -2.04 -6.27
N MET A 36 -1.40 -1.47 -6.54
CA MET A 36 -1.61 -0.45 -7.57
C MET A 36 -1.21 0.92 -7.05
N VAL A 37 -0.17 1.50 -7.65
CA VAL A 37 0.32 2.83 -7.26
C VAL A 37 -0.55 3.91 -7.89
N ALA A 38 -1.22 4.71 -7.05
CA ALA A 38 -2.03 5.82 -7.52
C ALA A 38 -1.16 6.84 -8.29
N ASN A 39 -1.54 7.18 -9.52
CA ASN A 39 -0.87 8.24 -10.26
C ASN A 39 -1.09 9.59 -9.58
N ASP A 40 -2.33 10.01 -9.50
CA ASP A 40 -2.76 11.25 -8.88
C ASP A 40 -3.80 10.96 -7.79
N PRO A 41 -3.39 10.89 -6.50
CA PRO A 41 -4.29 10.58 -5.40
C PRO A 41 -5.17 11.80 -5.05
N TRP A 42 -6.25 12.00 -5.81
CA TRP A 42 -7.14 13.15 -5.70
C TRP A 42 -7.61 13.47 -4.27
N GLN A 43 -7.71 12.46 -3.39
CA GLN A 43 -8.05 12.63 -1.97
C GLN A 43 -6.96 13.34 -1.15
N LYS A 44 -5.77 13.56 -1.71
CA LYS A 44 -4.62 14.19 -1.05
C LYS A 44 -4.21 15.52 -1.68
N HIS A 45 -4.97 16.01 -2.68
CA HIS A 45 -4.71 17.29 -3.31
C HIS A 45 -4.69 18.41 -2.28
N GLY A 46 -3.66 19.25 -2.34
CA GLY A 46 -3.51 20.45 -1.50
C GLY A 46 -3.21 20.20 -0.02
N THR A 47 -3.06 18.94 0.41
CA THR A 47 -2.75 18.64 1.82
C THR A 47 -1.25 18.55 2.11
N ARG A 48 -0.44 18.17 1.11
CA ARG A 48 1.01 18.01 1.21
C ARG A 48 1.65 17.67 -0.13
N GLU A 49 2.95 17.83 -0.22
CA GLU A 49 3.76 17.27 -1.30
C GLU A 49 3.82 15.74 -1.19
N VAL A 50 3.63 15.06 -2.32
CA VAL A 50 3.68 13.59 -2.46
C VAL A 50 4.84 13.26 -3.39
N ALA A 51 5.63 12.24 -3.06
CA ALA A 51 6.69 11.77 -3.96
C ALA A 51 6.12 11.41 -5.34
N SER A 52 6.92 11.57 -6.39
CA SER A 52 6.47 11.29 -7.75
C SER A 52 5.89 9.88 -7.88
N ALA A 53 4.94 9.68 -8.79
CA ALA A 53 4.35 8.36 -9.01
C ALA A 53 5.41 7.30 -9.38
N VAL A 54 6.44 7.71 -10.14
CA VAL A 54 7.57 6.85 -10.52
C VAL A 54 8.43 6.48 -9.32
N ASP A 55 8.67 7.40 -8.37
CA ASP A 55 9.42 7.11 -7.16
C ASP A 55 8.64 6.16 -6.25
N ARG A 56 7.32 6.36 -6.14
CA ARG A 56 6.46 5.49 -5.33
C ARG A 56 6.34 4.09 -5.92
N LEU A 57 6.30 3.97 -7.26
CA LEU A 57 6.34 2.68 -7.95
C LEU A 57 7.65 1.95 -7.65
N ALA A 58 8.79 2.61 -7.80
CA ALA A 58 10.10 2.01 -7.49
C ALA A 58 10.20 1.53 -6.03
N MET A 59 9.61 2.29 -5.10
CA MET A 59 9.54 1.88 -3.70
C MET A 59 8.65 0.64 -3.50
N VAL A 60 7.51 0.54 -4.22
CA VAL A 60 6.63 -0.64 -4.14
C VAL A 60 7.33 -1.86 -4.75
N GLU A 61 7.98 -1.74 -5.91
CA GLU A 61 8.76 -2.81 -6.53
C GLU A 61 9.86 -3.33 -5.58
N ALA A 62 10.59 -2.40 -4.94
CA ALA A 62 11.58 -2.75 -3.94
C ALA A 62 10.98 -3.45 -2.71
N ALA A 63 9.81 -3.00 -2.25
CA ALA A 63 9.14 -3.54 -1.07
C ALA A 63 8.68 -5.00 -1.26
N ILE A 64 8.25 -5.36 -2.47
CA ILE A 64 7.70 -6.70 -2.76
C ILE A 64 8.72 -7.65 -3.37
N LYS A 65 9.97 -7.22 -3.53
CA LYS A 65 11.03 -8.03 -4.14
C LYS A 65 11.21 -9.35 -3.39
N GLY A 66 11.06 -10.46 -4.13
CA GLY A 66 11.18 -11.81 -3.58
C GLY A 66 9.96 -12.31 -2.80
N VAL A 67 8.83 -11.59 -2.88
CA VAL A 67 7.56 -12.03 -2.28
C VAL A 67 6.64 -12.57 -3.37
N ASP A 68 6.46 -13.88 -3.40
CA ASP A 68 5.62 -14.54 -4.40
C ASP A 68 4.16 -14.08 -4.34
N GLY A 69 3.59 -13.83 -5.52
CA GLY A 69 2.19 -13.45 -5.67
C GLY A 69 1.87 -12.00 -5.31
N LEU A 70 2.87 -11.16 -5.01
CA LEU A 70 2.72 -9.71 -4.97
C LEU A 70 3.27 -9.09 -6.26
N VAL A 71 2.54 -8.16 -6.84
CA VAL A 71 2.88 -7.48 -8.11
C VAL A 71 2.71 -5.98 -7.93
N ALA A 72 3.68 -5.19 -8.37
CA ALA A 72 3.52 -3.75 -8.46
C ALA A 72 2.68 -3.41 -9.71
N GLY A 73 1.68 -2.55 -9.52
CA GLY A 73 0.80 -2.09 -10.60
C GLY A 73 1.08 -0.65 -10.95
N ASP A 74 1.28 -0.39 -12.23
CA ASP A 74 1.56 0.92 -12.83
C ASP A 74 0.47 1.42 -13.79
N ASP A 75 -0.64 0.71 -13.90
CA ASP A 75 -1.73 1.02 -14.86
C ASP A 75 -2.26 2.45 -14.69
N GLU A 76 -2.35 2.93 -13.45
CA GLU A 76 -2.83 4.29 -13.18
C GLU A 76 -1.79 5.34 -13.59
N ILE A 77 -0.50 5.04 -13.42
CA ILE A 77 0.62 5.88 -13.85
C ILE A 77 0.65 5.96 -15.37
N THR A 78 0.57 4.81 -16.03
CA THR A 78 0.59 4.70 -17.50
C THR A 78 -0.61 5.41 -18.14
N ARG A 79 -1.81 5.28 -17.51
CA ARG A 79 -3.02 5.97 -17.97
C ARG A 79 -2.93 7.48 -17.80
N GLY A 80 -2.25 7.94 -16.74
CA GLY A 80 -2.21 9.35 -16.35
C GLY A 80 -3.54 9.85 -15.74
N GLY A 81 -3.55 11.12 -15.31
CA GLY A 81 -4.73 11.75 -14.72
C GLY A 81 -5.13 11.19 -13.35
N PRO A 82 -6.36 11.50 -12.89
CA PRO A 82 -6.85 11.06 -11.59
C PRO A 82 -6.98 9.54 -11.48
N SER A 83 -6.69 9.02 -10.29
CA SER A 83 -6.74 7.59 -9.97
C SER A 83 -8.15 7.18 -9.55
N PHE A 84 -8.88 6.48 -10.42
CA PHE A 84 -10.20 5.94 -10.12
C PHE A 84 -10.19 4.41 -10.15
N THR A 85 -10.57 3.79 -9.06
CA THR A 85 -10.59 2.33 -8.89
C THR A 85 -11.42 1.60 -9.96
N ALA A 86 -12.54 2.19 -10.41
CA ALA A 86 -13.37 1.60 -11.45
C ALA A 86 -12.60 1.42 -12.77
N ASP A 87 -11.83 2.44 -13.18
CA ASP A 87 -11.03 2.36 -14.43
C ASP A 87 -9.89 1.34 -14.30
N THR A 88 -9.31 1.25 -13.11
CA THR A 88 -8.27 0.26 -12.81
C THR A 88 -8.82 -1.17 -12.86
N LEU A 89 -10.02 -1.41 -12.32
CA LEU A 89 -10.68 -2.72 -12.42
C LEU A 89 -11.01 -3.10 -13.86
N ILE A 90 -11.47 -2.15 -14.67
CA ILE A 90 -11.70 -2.38 -16.10
C ILE A 90 -10.39 -2.79 -16.79
N ALA A 91 -9.29 -2.09 -16.56
CA ALA A 91 -7.98 -2.43 -17.11
C ALA A 91 -7.51 -3.83 -16.67
N LEU A 92 -7.66 -4.15 -15.37
CA LEU A 92 -7.31 -5.47 -14.84
C LEU A 92 -8.18 -6.58 -15.42
N SER A 93 -9.48 -6.34 -15.66
CA SER A 93 -10.37 -7.32 -16.28
C SER A 93 -9.98 -7.65 -17.73
N GLN A 94 -9.42 -6.67 -18.43
CA GLN A 94 -8.89 -6.85 -19.80
C GLN A 94 -7.53 -7.56 -19.79
N ARG A 95 -6.67 -7.28 -18.80
CA ARG A 95 -5.36 -7.93 -18.65
C ARG A 95 -5.48 -9.38 -18.19
N TYR A 96 -6.39 -9.66 -17.27
CA TYR A 96 -6.59 -10.98 -16.67
C TYR A 96 -7.96 -11.53 -17.06
N LEU A 97 -8.12 -11.90 -18.33
CA LEU A 97 -9.39 -12.37 -18.90
C LEU A 97 -9.97 -13.54 -18.08
N GLY A 98 -11.22 -13.39 -17.68
CA GLY A 98 -11.93 -14.39 -16.88
C GLY A 98 -11.51 -14.50 -15.42
N ALA A 99 -10.66 -13.57 -14.92
CA ALA A 99 -10.31 -13.54 -13.52
C ALA A 99 -11.44 -13.02 -12.65
N GLU A 100 -11.55 -13.58 -11.44
CA GLU A 100 -12.34 -13.03 -10.35
C GLU A 100 -11.54 -11.92 -9.67
N LEU A 101 -12.05 -10.68 -9.68
CA LEU A 101 -11.37 -9.52 -9.15
C LEU A 101 -11.81 -9.21 -7.71
N PHE A 102 -10.90 -8.77 -6.87
CA PHE A 102 -11.12 -8.39 -5.49
C PHE A 102 -10.59 -6.98 -5.24
N THR A 103 -11.41 -6.08 -4.70
CA THR A 103 -10.95 -4.74 -4.27
C THR A 103 -10.66 -4.78 -2.78
N ILE A 104 -9.39 -4.64 -2.41
CA ILE A 104 -8.89 -4.73 -1.04
C ILE A 104 -8.72 -3.33 -0.48
N VAL A 105 -9.38 -3.04 0.64
CA VAL A 105 -9.28 -1.75 1.32
C VAL A 105 -9.16 -1.93 2.83
N GLY A 106 -8.51 -0.98 3.49
CA GLY A 106 -8.58 -0.88 4.95
C GLY A 106 -9.91 -0.29 5.41
N ASP A 107 -10.21 -0.43 6.70
CA ASP A 107 -11.44 0.01 7.34
C ASP A 107 -11.77 1.49 7.13
N ASP A 108 -10.77 2.39 7.22
CA ASP A 108 -10.93 3.84 6.98
C ASP A 108 -11.40 4.15 5.54
N ALA A 109 -10.86 3.44 4.56
CA ALA A 109 -11.22 3.59 3.16
C ALA A 109 -12.58 2.93 2.87
N ALA A 110 -12.85 1.78 3.48
CA ALA A 110 -14.14 1.10 3.39
C ALA A 110 -15.28 1.97 3.94
N ALA A 111 -15.08 2.62 5.09
CA ALA A 111 -16.09 3.52 5.67
C ALA A 111 -16.48 4.68 4.74
N LYS A 112 -15.56 5.11 3.88
CA LYS A 112 -15.77 6.18 2.91
C LYS A 112 -16.14 5.69 1.50
N PHE A 113 -16.31 4.39 1.31
CA PHE A 113 -16.48 3.78 -0.01
C PHE A 113 -17.68 4.33 -0.79
N GLY A 114 -18.79 4.64 -0.12
CA GLY A 114 -19.98 5.25 -0.75
C GLY A 114 -19.72 6.59 -1.44
N SER A 115 -18.65 7.31 -1.05
CA SER A 115 -18.22 8.57 -1.68
C SER A 115 -17.27 8.38 -2.87
N TRP A 116 -16.85 7.14 -3.16
CA TRP A 116 -15.93 6.87 -4.26
C TRP A 116 -16.62 7.05 -5.61
N GLN A 117 -15.87 7.56 -6.58
CA GLN A 117 -16.36 7.67 -7.94
C GLN A 117 -16.73 6.29 -8.48
N ARG A 118 -18.01 6.14 -8.92
CA ARG A 118 -18.53 4.90 -9.51
C ARG A 118 -18.52 3.70 -8.52
N ALA A 119 -18.78 3.95 -7.21
CA ALA A 119 -18.77 2.91 -6.17
C ALA A 119 -19.64 1.68 -6.52
N SER A 120 -20.83 1.90 -7.05
CA SER A 120 -21.73 0.80 -7.46
C SER A 120 -21.16 -0.02 -8.63
N GLU A 121 -20.36 0.57 -9.50
CA GLU A 121 -19.69 -0.14 -10.59
C GLU A 121 -18.50 -0.95 -10.07
N ILE A 122 -17.71 -0.39 -9.15
CA ILE A 122 -16.64 -1.12 -8.47
C ILE A 122 -17.21 -2.39 -7.81
N ALA A 123 -18.35 -2.27 -7.11
CA ALA A 123 -19.00 -3.40 -6.45
C ALA A 123 -19.59 -4.44 -7.44
N LYS A 124 -19.84 -4.08 -8.70
CA LYS A 124 -20.22 -5.02 -9.76
C LYS A 124 -19.05 -5.69 -10.43
N LEU A 125 -17.92 -4.98 -10.53
CA LEU A 125 -16.70 -5.46 -11.20
C LEU A 125 -15.83 -6.34 -10.29
N SER A 126 -15.96 -6.20 -8.95
CA SER A 126 -15.10 -6.90 -8.00
C SER A 126 -15.81 -7.28 -6.71
N ILE A 127 -15.28 -8.27 -6.03
CA ILE A 127 -15.65 -8.62 -4.66
C ILE A 127 -14.96 -7.61 -3.72
N LEU A 128 -15.74 -6.89 -2.92
CA LEU A 128 -15.22 -5.92 -1.98
C LEU A 128 -14.67 -6.64 -0.75
N VAL A 129 -13.43 -6.30 -0.37
CA VAL A 129 -12.73 -6.87 0.78
C VAL A 129 -12.32 -5.75 1.72
N VAL A 130 -12.81 -5.81 2.95
CA VAL A 130 -12.35 -4.94 4.02
C VAL A 130 -11.40 -5.69 4.93
N VAL A 131 -10.23 -5.10 5.18
CA VAL A 131 -9.28 -5.64 6.13
C VAL A 131 -9.52 -4.97 7.48
N ASP A 132 -10.08 -5.77 8.38
CA ASP A 132 -10.44 -5.29 9.71
C ASP A 132 -9.19 -5.08 10.57
N ARG A 133 -9.26 -4.02 11.36
CA ARG A 133 -8.32 -3.80 12.46
C ARG A 133 -8.93 -4.41 13.73
N PRO A 134 -8.29 -5.39 14.39
CA PRO A 134 -8.80 -5.93 15.64
C PRO A 134 -9.06 -4.82 16.66
N GLY A 135 -10.25 -4.79 17.24
CA GLY A 135 -10.61 -3.91 18.36
C GLY A 135 -11.38 -2.63 18.04
N SER A 136 -11.52 -2.22 16.78
CA SER A 136 -12.37 -1.07 16.41
C SER A 136 -12.79 -1.14 14.95
N PRO A 137 -13.70 -2.04 14.57
CA PRO A 137 -14.16 -2.15 13.20
C PRO A 137 -15.00 -0.90 12.86
N LEU A 138 -14.49 -0.07 11.96
CA LEU A 138 -15.35 0.89 11.27
C LEU A 138 -16.35 0.12 10.41
N MET A 139 -17.63 0.51 10.45
CA MET A 139 -18.66 -0.15 9.66
C MET A 139 -18.65 0.40 8.23
N PRO A 140 -18.30 -0.41 7.23
CA PRO A 140 -18.45 0.01 5.85
C PRO A 140 -19.94 0.17 5.50
N PRO A 141 -20.27 0.95 4.45
CA PRO A 141 -21.66 1.17 4.03
C PRO A 141 -22.41 -0.16 3.79
N SER A 142 -23.59 -0.29 4.43
CA SER A 142 -24.37 -1.53 4.44
C SER A 142 -25.05 -1.86 3.10
N GLU A 143 -25.14 -0.89 2.20
CA GLU A 143 -25.66 -1.08 0.84
C GLU A 143 -24.73 -1.91 -0.06
N PHE A 144 -23.49 -2.15 0.35
CA PHE A 144 -22.51 -2.97 -0.36
C PHE A 144 -22.22 -4.27 0.42
N LYS A 145 -22.00 -5.36 -0.33
CA LYS A 145 -21.62 -6.65 0.26
C LYS A 145 -20.09 -6.70 0.45
N TRP A 146 -19.66 -6.87 1.70
CA TRP A 146 -18.25 -6.90 2.08
C TRP A 146 -17.82 -8.29 2.55
N ASN A 147 -16.67 -8.74 2.06
CA ASN A 147 -15.91 -9.83 2.65
C ASN A 147 -14.94 -9.24 3.67
N ARG A 148 -14.97 -9.73 4.90
CA ARG A 148 -14.06 -9.30 5.97
C ARG A 148 -12.88 -10.24 6.05
N VAL A 149 -11.69 -9.68 6.15
CA VAL A 149 -10.44 -10.42 6.37
C VAL A 149 -9.73 -9.81 7.57
N GLU A 150 -9.44 -10.63 8.55
CA GLU A 150 -8.60 -10.25 9.68
C GLU A 150 -7.12 -10.40 9.29
N ALA A 151 -6.34 -9.37 9.54
CA ALA A 151 -4.88 -9.40 9.34
C ALA A 151 -4.17 -8.87 10.60
N PRO A 152 -2.95 -9.30 10.88
CA PRO A 152 -2.15 -8.76 11.96
C PRO A 152 -2.07 -7.23 11.87
N ARG A 153 -2.39 -6.56 12.99
CA ARG A 153 -2.36 -5.11 13.05
C ARG A 153 -0.95 -4.61 13.26
N LEU A 154 -0.48 -3.78 12.34
CA LEU A 154 0.71 -2.98 12.52
C LEU A 154 0.31 -1.50 12.55
N GLU A 155 0.54 -0.84 13.68
CA GLU A 155 0.31 0.60 13.82
C GLU A 155 1.45 1.39 13.19
N VAL A 156 1.49 1.37 11.87
CA VAL A 156 2.46 2.11 11.07
C VAL A 156 1.72 2.89 9.98
N SER A 157 2.12 4.12 9.75
CA SER A 157 1.55 4.95 8.68
C SER A 157 2.65 5.65 7.89
N SER A 158 2.41 5.86 6.60
CA SER A 158 3.34 6.63 5.76
C SER A 158 3.57 8.05 6.30
N THR A 159 2.59 8.64 6.99
CA THR A 159 2.74 9.96 7.61
C THR A 159 3.76 9.94 8.74
N ASP A 160 3.62 9.03 9.71
CA ASP A 160 4.59 8.88 10.80
C ASP A 160 5.99 8.54 10.26
N LEU A 161 6.08 7.71 9.22
CA LEU A 161 7.36 7.36 8.61
C LEU A 161 8.08 8.58 8.00
N ARG A 162 7.36 9.46 7.30
CA ARG A 162 7.96 10.68 6.76
C ARG A 162 8.44 11.62 7.87
N GLU A 163 7.69 11.72 8.97
CA GLU A 163 8.13 12.47 10.15
C GLU A 163 9.42 11.89 10.75
N ARG A 164 9.54 10.55 10.81
CA ARG A 164 10.75 9.87 11.28
C ARG A 164 12.00 10.16 10.44
N PHE A 165 11.84 10.38 9.14
CA PHE A 165 12.97 10.84 8.31
C PHE A 165 13.43 12.24 8.70
N VAL A 166 12.54 13.09 9.18
CA VAL A 166 12.85 14.46 9.59
C VAL A 166 13.43 14.53 11.01
N ASP A 167 12.84 13.77 11.95
CA ASP A 167 13.17 13.84 13.38
C ASP A 167 14.17 12.77 13.85
N GLY A 168 14.59 11.85 12.97
CA GLY A 168 15.62 10.84 13.24
C GLY A 168 15.12 9.64 14.06
N ARG A 169 13.82 9.48 14.31
CA ARG A 169 13.28 8.27 14.97
C ARG A 169 13.55 7.01 14.13
N PRO A 170 13.73 5.83 14.77
CA PRO A 170 14.02 4.58 14.06
C PRO A 170 12.99 4.23 12.99
N LEU A 171 13.47 3.74 11.83
CA LEU A 171 12.69 3.21 10.72
C LEU A 171 12.84 1.69 10.57
N ASP A 172 13.75 1.11 11.35
CA ASP A 172 14.05 -0.31 11.30
C ASP A 172 12.79 -1.12 11.59
N TYR A 173 12.54 -2.17 10.79
CA TYR A 173 11.35 -3.04 10.85
C TYR A 173 10.00 -2.35 10.60
N LEU A 174 9.97 -1.08 10.24
CA LEU A 174 8.76 -0.38 9.79
C LEU A 174 8.72 -0.28 8.26
N VAL A 175 9.90 -0.14 7.66
CA VAL A 175 10.12 -0.08 6.21
C VAL A 175 11.22 -1.09 5.87
N SER A 176 11.10 -1.79 4.73
CA SER A 176 12.15 -2.73 4.32
C SER A 176 13.45 -2.01 3.93
N ASN A 177 14.57 -2.70 4.08
CA ASN A 177 15.88 -2.14 3.71
C ASN A 177 15.95 -1.78 2.22
N GLU A 178 15.28 -2.52 1.36
CA GLU A 178 15.20 -2.27 -0.08
C GLU A 178 14.49 -0.95 -0.37
N VAL A 179 13.39 -0.65 0.34
CA VAL A 179 12.69 0.64 0.23
C VAL A 179 13.56 1.78 0.77
N LEU A 180 14.24 1.58 1.91
CA LEU A 180 15.16 2.59 2.46
C LEU A 180 16.30 2.94 1.49
N LYS A 181 16.81 1.97 0.74
CA LYS A 181 17.81 2.20 -0.32
C LYS A 181 17.25 3.09 -1.43
N VAL A 182 16.06 2.79 -1.95
CA VAL A 182 15.41 3.62 -2.99
C VAL A 182 15.19 5.04 -2.49
N ILE A 183 14.73 5.20 -1.23
CA ILE A 183 14.53 6.52 -0.62
C ILE A 183 15.83 7.31 -0.55
N ALA A 184 16.92 6.67 -0.11
CA ALA A 184 18.24 7.32 -0.03
C ALA A 184 18.79 7.67 -1.41
N GLU A 185 18.75 6.75 -2.38
CA GLU A 185 19.24 6.95 -3.75
C GLU A 185 18.51 8.07 -4.49
N ARG A 186 17.22 8.28 -4.18
CA ARG A 186 16.37 9.30 -4.81
C ARG A 186 16.23 10.59 -3.97
N GLY A 187 16.90 10.67 -2.81
CA GLY A 187 16.86 11.86 -1.94
C GLY A 187 15.47 12.18 -1.39
N LEU A 188 14.62 11.17 -1.17
CA LEU A 188 13.23 11.39 -0.74
C LEU A 188 13.17 11.64 0.78
N TYR A 189 12.16 12.40 1.21
CA TYR A 189 11.78 12.63 2.62
C TYR A 189 12.92 13.22 3.50
N GLY A 190 13.97 13.79 2.90
CA GLY A 190 15.13 14.27 3.67
C GLY A 190 16.05 13.16 4.19
N ALA A 191 16.08 12.01 3.51
CA ALA A 191 16.88 10.84 3.88
C ALA A 191 18.38 11.12 4.08
N GLU A 192 18.94 12.15 3.43
CA GLU A 192 20.32 12.59 3.64
C GLU A 192 20.58 12.97 5.10
N LYS A 193 19.64 13.69 5.71
CA LYS A 193 19.71 14.09 7.12
C LYS A 193 19.57 12.88 8.04
N TYR A 194 18.67 11.95 7.72
CA TYR A 194 18.47 10.72 8.47
C TYR A 194 19.74 9.85 8.49
N SER A 195 20.40 9.68 7.35
CA SER A 195 21.67 8.93 7.25
C SER A 195 22.79 9.54 8.06
N ALA A 196 22.85 10.88 8.15
CA ALA A 196 23.84 11.58 8.95
C ALA A 196 23.59 11.49 10.47
N GLN A 197 22.34 11.23 10.88
CA GLN A 197 21.94 11.14 12.28
C GLN A 197 21.98 9.70 12.83
N LYS A 198 22.08 8.66 11.98
CA LYS A 198 22.29 7.29 12.49
C LYS A 198 23.60 7.26 13.28
N PRO A 199 23.56 7.03 14.60
CA PRO A 199 24.81 6.80 15.36
C PRO A 199 25.49 5.62 14.69
N GLY A 200 26.76 5.82 14.30
CA GLY A 200 27.58 4.77 13.70
C GLY A 200 27.38 3.49 14.51
N THR A 201 27.13 2.38 13.83
CA THR A 201 26.96 1.05 14.45
C THR A 201 28.11 0.84 15.42
N LYS A 202 27.85 1.05 16.73
CA LYS A 202 28.76 0.53 17.75
C LYS A 202 28.69 -0.97 17.58
N ASN A 203 29.73 -1.57 17.01
CA ASN A 203 29.92 -3.01 17.05
C ASN A 203 29.95 -3.40 18.54
N TYR A 204 28.83 -3.81 19.05
CA TYR A 204 28.82 -4.58 20.28
C TYR A 204 29.40 -5.94 19.91
N SER A 205 30.74 -6.05 20.02
CA SER A 205 31.39 -7.36 20.00
C SER A 205 30.77 -8.22 21.08
N ALA A 206 30.34 -9.40 20.72
CA ALA A 206 29.75 -10.42 21.60
C ALA A 206 30.85 -11.00 22.54
N GLU A 207 31.55 -10.14 23.25
CA GLU A 207 32.45 -10.52 24.35
C GLU A 207 31.83 -10.03 25.66
N LYS A 208 31.18 -10.94 26.31
CA LYS A 208 30.72 -11.05 27.70
C LYS A 208 29.22 -11.37 27.78
N LEU A 209 28.92 -12.65 27.60
CA LEU A 209 27.91 -13.38 28.36
C LEU A 209 28.54 -14.68 28.84
#